data_5283b9e397a20fd2aecea304d7e634fe
#
_entry.id   5283b9e397a20fd2aecea304d7e634fe
#
_cell.length_a   1.000
_cell.length_b   1.000
_cell.length_c   1.000
_cell.angle_alpha   90.00
_cell.angle_beta   90.00
_cell.angle_gamma   90.00
#
_symmetry.space_group_name_H-M   'P 1'
#
loop_
_entity.id
_entity.type
_entity.pdbx_description
1 polymer ?
#
loop_
_entity_poly.entity_id
_entity_poly.type
_entity_poly.pdbx_seq_one_letter_code
_entity_poly.pdbx_strand_id
1 'polypeptide(L)'
;LVSVGSFAQKEELKGLKKLYGKEELKGDDLVEYKALVAKVIPLATEEGDKIYAEFYKCMIPVLESLALDKTMTPLQIQMALAKVVSPKAISELATGLNATLEYEKKPGNKKVYTDDIKETISSFKPEMLNYAVALGNQKKYKESADVLYSIYQLDKKDIENLYYAANYAVEGMDYDKALAYYKELKVANYTGEGMVYYAKNKTTGAEENYTSKETRDNLVTLGTHVAPRDEKSPSKKGEIVKNIALILIEQGKTEEAKNAIIDARKENPNDVGLITSQADIYYKLNDIPNYKKTINEALEKDPNNEVLVYNLGVVSVTSNQLEDAEKYFKKAIELKPNYVDAYLQLSDLTLKPDAKIVEEMNKLGTNAKDQKRYDVLKAERQQLFNKTMPLLEKAHELDPKNDVVKSNLRAVYSFLELSDKLKALKAEQ
;
A
#
# COMPACT_ATOMS: atom_id res chain seq x y z
N LEU A 1 -2.25 -35.17 -45.62
CA LEU A 1 -1.44 -34.14 -44.91
C LEU A 1 -1.68 -34.08 -43.40
N VAL A 2 -2.87 -34.46 -42.90
CA VAL A 2 -3.21 -34.46 -41.45
C VAL A 2 -2.49 -35.58 -40.67
N SER A 3 -2.15 -36.71 -41.30
CA SER A 3 -1.54 -37.86 -40.62
C SER A 3 -0.04 -37.68 -40.28
N VAL A 4 0.70 -36.91 -41.08
CA VAL A 4 2.15 -36.71 -40.83
C VAL A 4 2.40 -35.70 -39.71
N GLY A 5 1.58 -34.66 -39.62
CA GLY A 5 1.68 -33.67 -38.50
C GLY A 5 1.35 -34.29 -37.13
N SER A 6 0.35 -35.17 -37.08
CA SER A 6 -0.05 -35.85 -35.82
C SER A 6 1.00 -36.85 -35.30
N PHE A 7 1.78 -37.46 -36.22
CA PHE A 7 2.87 -38.39 -35.83
C PHE A 7 4.09 -37.62 -35.29
N ALA A 8 4.52 -36.57 -35.99
CA ALA A 8 5.64 -35.73 -35.60
C ALA A 8 5.39 -35.10 -34.20
N GLN A 9 4.21 -34.55 -34.00
CA GLN A 9 3.79 -33.96 -32.71
C GLN A 9 3.88 -34.95 -31.56
N LYS A 10 3.46 -36.20 -31.73
CA LYS A 10 3.51 -37.23 -30.68
C LYS A 10 4.96 -37.62 -30.32
N GLU A 11 5.86 -37.66 -31.31
CA GLU A 11 7.28 -37.95 -31.03
C GLU A 11 7.97 -36.79 -30.29
N GLU A 12 7.67 -35.48 -30.66
CA GLU A 12 8.20 -34.33 -29.96
C GLU A 12 7.71 -34.30 -28.50
N LEU A 13 6.41 -34.52 -28.23
CA LEU A 13 5.87 -34.59 -26.86
C LEU A 13 6.46 -35.75 -26.04
N LYS A 14 6.68 -36.90 -26.68
CA LYS A 14 7.34 -38.03 -26.03
C LYS A 14 8.80 -37.74 -25.67
N GLY A 15 9.52 -37.05 -26.60
CA GLY A 15 10.87 -36.56 -26.34
C GLY A 15 10.93 -35.58 -25.17
N LEU A 16 10.02 -34.59 -25.16
CA LEU A 16 9.89 -33.61 -24.06
C LEU A 16 9.59 -34.29 -22.73
N LYS A 17 8.64 -35.23 -22.70
CA LYS A 17 8.33 -36.01 -21.48
C LYS A 17 9.54 -36.77 -20.94
N LYS A 18 10.34 -37.36 -21.84
CA LYS A 18 11.55 -38.11 -21.46
C LYS A 18 12.62 -37.19 -20.89
N LEU A 19 12.84 -36.04 -21.51
CA LEU A 19 13.81 -35.05 -21.04
C LEU A 19 13.37 -34.42 -19.71
N TYR A 20 12.11 -34.00 -19.61
CA TYR A 20 11.55 -33.41 -18.39
C TYR A 20 11.62 -34.36 -17.16
N GLY A 21 11.50 -35.69 -17.38
CA GLY A 21 11.60 -36.68 -16.34
C GLY A 21 13.03 -37.04 -15.90
N LYS A 22 14.07 -36.35 -16.40
CA LYS A 22 15.44 -36.52 -15.91
C LYS A 22 15.62 -35.78 -14.57
N GLU A 23 16.39 -36.33 -13.63
CA GLU A 23 16.70 -35.70 -12.33
C GLU A 23 17.42 -34.34 -12.49
N GLU A 24 18.30 -34.25 -13.50
CA GLU A 24 19.00 -33.00 -13.85
C GLU A 24 18.99 -32.82 -15.37
N LEU A 25 18.56 -31.65 -15.82
CA LEU A 25 18.55 -31.25 -17.22
C LEU A 25 19.64 -30.21 -17.45
N LYS A 26 20.77 -30.62 -18.01
CA LYS A 26 21.95 -29.75 -18.19
C LYS A 26 22.52 -29.85 -19.60
N GLY A 27 23.29 -28.82 -20.01
CA GLY A 27 24.03 -28.83 -21.25
C GLY A 27 23.16 -29.11 -22.46
N ASP A 28 23.55 -30.16 -23.21
CA ASP A 28 22.88 -30.54 -24.45
C ASP A 28 21.41 -30.94 -24.28
N ASP A 29 21.06 -31.56 -23.14
CA ASP A 29 19.67 -31.93 -22.83
C ASP A 29 18.75 -30.72 -22.75
N LEU A 30 19.21 -29.61 -22.15
CA LEU A 30 18.43 -28.38 -22.05
C LEU A 30 18.30 -27.70 -23.41
N VAL A 31 19.35 -27.77 -24.24
CA VAL A 31 19.31 -27.27 -25.63
C VAL A 31 18.31 -28.07 -26.45
N GLU A 32 18.35 -29.41 -26.34
CA GLU A 32 17.41 -30.31 -27.02
C GLU A 32 15.97 -30.05 -26.56
N TYR A 33 15.75 -29.92 -25.24
CA TYR A 33 14.43 -29.57 -24.66
C TYR A 33 13.83 -28.32 -25.30
N LYS A 34 14.60 -27.21 -25.35
CA LYS A 34 14.16 -25.94 -25.95
C LYS A 34 13.85 -26.11 -27.43
N ALA A 35 14.68 -26.85 -28.17
CA ALA A 35 14.46 -27.13 -29.60
C ALA A 35 13.16 -27.93 -29.85
N LEU A 36 12.87 -28.92 -28.99
CA LEU A 36 11.64 -29.70 -29.06
C LEU A 36 10.42 -28.85 -28.71
N VAL A 37 10.50 -27.99 -27.67
CA VAL A 37 9.42 -27.03 -27.33
C VAL A 37 9.10 -26.14 -28.56
N ALA A 38 10.11 -25.57 -29.20
CA ALA A 38 9.92 -24.71 -30.34
C ALA A 38 9.26 -25.45 -31.54
N LYS A 39 9.55 -26.74 -31.69
CA LYS A 39 8.96 -27.58 -32.74
C LYS A 39 7.51 -27.98 -32.45
N VAL A 40 7.19 -28.35 -31.19
CA VAL A 40 5.86 -28.91 -30.85
C VAL A 40 4.76 -27.86 -30.85
N ILE A 41 5.06 -26.61 -30.44
CA ILE A 41 4.06 -25.53 -30.33
C ILE A 41 3.25 -25.32 -31.62
N PRO A 42 3.86 -25.13 -32.80
CA PRO A 42 3.12 -24.96 -34.05
C PRO A 42 2.44 -26.24 -34.54
N LEU A 43 2.84 -27.41 -34.05
CA LEU A 43 2.30 -28.71 -34.45
C LEU A 43 1.12 -29.15 -33.60
N ALA A 44 0.98 -28.60 -32.36
CA ALA A 44 -0.07 -28.98 -31.40
C ALA A 44 -1.46 -28.57 -31.95
N THR A 45 -2.33 -29.54 -32.19
CA THR A 45 -3.70 -29.33 -32.67
C THR A 45 -4.75 -29.68 -31.65
N GLU A 46 -4.58 -30.80 -30.95
CA GLU A 46 -5.49 -31.26 -29.90
C GLU A 46 -5.35 -30.40 -28.64
N GLU A 47 -6.45 -30.26 -27.87
CA GLU A 47 -6.46 -29.44 -26.65
C GLU A 47 -5.37 -29.87 -25.65
N GLY A 48 -5.27 -31.17 -25.37
CA GLY A 48 -4.26 -31.69 -24.44
C GLY A 48 -2.83 -31.45 -24.89
N ASP A 49 -2.58 -31.60 -26.18
CA ASP A 49 -1.25 -31.41 -26.75
C ASP A 49 -0.81 -29.95 -26.72
N LYS A 50 -1.75 -29.01 -26.95
CA LYS A 50 -1.52 -27.56 -26.78
C LYS A 50 -1.19 -27.21 -25.33
N ILE A 51 -1.95 -27.73 -24.38
CA ILE A 51 -1.75 -27.49 -22.94
C ILE A 51 -0.38 -28.01 -22.50
N TYR A 52 -0.01 -29.24 -22.89
CA TYR A 52 1.30 -29.77 -22.51
C TYR A 52 2.47 -29.09 -23.24
N ALA A 53 2.28 -28.66 -24.48
CA ALA A 53 3.30 -27.86 -25.17
C ALA A 53 3.57 -26.53 -24.44
N GLU A 54 2.53 -25.82 -24.02
CA GLU A 54 2.67 -24.59 -23.23
C GLU A 54 3.21 -24.87 -21.81
N PHE A 55 2.88 -26.01 -21.19
CA PHE A 55 3.49 -26.46 -19.93
C PHE A 55 5.01 -26.59 -20.09
N TYR A 56 5.49 -27.33 -21.07
CA TYR A 56 6.92 -27.48 -21.30
C TYR A 56 7.61 -26.16 -21.59
N LYS A 57 6.94 -25.27 -22.31
CA LYS A 57 7.47 -23.93 -22.62
C LYS A 57 7.60 -23.08 -21.36
N CYS A 58 6.57 -23.01 -20.55
CA CYS A 58 6.59 -22.18 -19.32
C CYS A 58 7.57 -22.70 -18.27
N MET A 59 7.94 -23.97 -18.31
CA MET A 59 8.95 -24.58 -17.44
C MET A 59 10.41 -24.25 -17.82
N ILE A 60 10.67 -23.69 -19.01
CA ILE A 60 12.05 -23.37 -19.44
C ILE A 60 12.81 -22.53 -18.41
N PRO A 61 12.29 -21.38 -17.90
CA PRO A 61 13.00 -20.57 -16.92
C PRO A 61 13.29 -21.33 -15.61
N VAL A 62 12.38 -22.20 -15.19
CA VAL A 62 12.56 -23.05 -14.00
C VAL A 62 13.72 -24.02 -14.22
N LEU A 63 13.71 -24.73 -15.35
CA LEU A 63 14.76 -25.68 -15.71
C LEU A 63 16.13 -25.01 -15.89
N GLU A 64 16.16 -23.80 -16.49
CA GLU A 64 17.37 -22.98 -16.58
C GLU A 64 17.91 -22.58 -15.22
N SER A 65 17.04 -22.22 -14.28
CA SER A 65 17.47 -21.87 -12.92
C SER A 65 18.03 -23.09 -12.15
N LEU A 66 17.42 -24.26 -12.33
CA LEU A 66 17.90 -25.51 -11.72
C LEU A 66 19.21 -26.01 -12.35
N ALA A 67 19.46 -25.68 -13.62
CA ALA A 67 20.68 -26.05 -14.35
C ALA A 67 21.89 -25.17 -14.05
N LEU A 68 21.76 -24.14 -13.18
CA LEU A 68 22.86 -23.28 -12.81
C LEU A 68 23.97 -24.08 -12.10
N ASP A 69 25.22 -23.75 -12.43
CA ASP A 69 26.38 -24.39 -11.83
C ASP A 69 26.47 -24.05 -10.33
N LYS A 70 26.46 -25.07 -9.48
CA LYS A 70 26.56 -24.97 -8.02
C LYS A 70 27.89 -24.37 -7.53
N THR A 71 28.88 -24.28 -8.42
CA THR A 71 30.20 -23.65 -8.13
C THR A 71 30.20 -22.13 -8.36
N MET A 72 29.14 -21.58 -8.92
CA MET A 72 28.99 -20.13 -9.12
C MET A 72 28.96 -19.39 -7.77
N THR A 73 29.55 -18.20 -7.76
CA THR A 73 29.44 -17.29 -6.61
C THR A 73 28.00 -16.78 -6.47
N PRO A 74 27.56 -16.35 -5.27
CA PRO A 74 26.23 -15.81 -5.06
C PRO A 74 25.86 -14.69 -6.05
N LEU A 75 26.83 -13.81 -6.37
CA LEU A 75 26.64 -12.74 -7.35
C LEU A 75 26.41 -13.28 -8.77
N GLN A 76 27.16 -14.30 -9.18
CA GLN A 76 26.98 -14.94 -10.49
C GLN A 76 25.62 -15.63 -10.60
N ILE A 77 25.20 -16.33 -9.53
CA ILE A 77 23.85 -16.93 -9.45
C ILE A 77 22.78 -15.85 -9.58
N GLN A 78 22.90 -14.75 -8.84
CA GLN A 78 21.95 -13.64 -8.90
C GLN A 78 21.88 -13.03 -10.32
N MET A 79 23.02 -12.83 -10.98
CA MET A 79 23.06 -12.32 -12.35
C MET A 79 22.48 -13.30 -13.37
N ALA A 80 22.65 -14.60 -13.18
CA ALA A 80 22.09 -15.63 -14.03
C ALA A 80 20.56 -15.72 -13.84
N LEU A 81 20.09 -15.74 -12.60
CA LEU A 81 18.66 -15.72 -12.28
C LEU A 81 17.96 -14.48 -12.83
N ALA A 82 18.59 -13.31 -12.74
CA ALA A 82 18.02 -12.07 -13.28
C ALA A 82 17.79 -12.11 -14.81
N LYS A 83 18.45 -13.01 -15.55
CA LYS A 83 18.25 -13.20 -17.00
C LYS A 83 17.05 -14.10 -17.29
N VAL A 84 16.76 -15.07 -16.45
CA VAL A 84 15.69 -16.07 -16.66
C VAL A 84 14.43 -15.74 -15.87
N VAL A 85 14.55 -15.05 -14.74
CA VAL A 85 13.43 -14.62 -13.89
C VAL A 85 13.08 -13.17 -14.23
N SER A 86 11.92 -12.99 -14.82
CA SER A 86 11.34 -11.67 -15.11
C SER A 86 9.85 -11.68 -14.80
N PRO A 87 9.19 -10.52 -14.60
CA PRO A 87 7.73 -10.48 -14.38
C PRO A 87 6.97 -11.21 -15.49
N LYS A 88 7.42 -11.07 -16.73
CA LYS A 88 6.84 -11.78 -17.88
C LYS A 88 7.01 -13.30 -17.77
N ALA A 89 8.21 -13.78 -17.47
CA ALA A 89 8.47 -15.22 -17.32
C ALA A 89 7.65 -15.83 -16.18
N ILE A 90 7.52 -15.13 -15.07
CA ILE A 90 6.68 -15.55 -13.92
C ILE A 90 5.19 -15.59 -14.31
N SER A 91 4.72 -14.61 -15.06
CA SER A 91 3.33 -14.58 -15.56
C SER A 91 3.05 -15.70 -16.56
N GLU A 92 3.97 -15.98 -17.47
CA GLU A 92 3.88 -17.09 -18.40
C GLU A 92 3.92 -18.44 -17.68
N LEU A 93 4.79 -18.58 -16.67
CA LEU A 93 4.84 -19.77 -15.80
C LEU A 93 3.49 -19.97 -15.09
N ALA A 94 2.96 -18.94 -14.43
CA ALA A 94 1.68 -19.02 -13.73
C ALA A 94 0.53 -19.41 -14.68
N THR A 95 0.51 -18.84 -15.86
CA THR A 95 -0.51 -19.12 -16.89
C THR A 95 -0.42 -20.58 -17.37
N GLY A 96 0.76 -21.05 -17.70
CA GLY A 96 0.97 -22.42 -18.21
C GLY A 96 0.69 -23.48 -17.13
N LEU A 97 1.16 -23.27 -15.90
CA LEU A 97 0.89 -24.20 -14.80
C LEU A 97 -0.60 -24.28 -14.46
N ASN A 98 -1.30 -23.15 -14.39
CA ASN A 98 -2.73 -23.13 -14.13
C ASN A 98 -3.55 -23.77 -15.26
N ALA A 99 -3.23 -23.48 -16.51
CA ALA A 99 -3.90 -24.11 -17.65
C ALA A 99 -3.76 -25.63 -17.60
N THR A 100 -2.58 -26.14 -17.21
CA THR A 100 -2.32 -27.57 -17.07
C THR A 100 -3.13 -28.17 -15.92
N LEU A 101 -3.12 -27.52 -14.71
CA LEU A 101 -3.92 -27.96 -13.57
C LEU A 101 -5.42 -28.02 -13.89
N GLU A 102 -5.95 -26.98 -14.53
CA GLU A 102 -7.38 -26.96 -14.89
C GLU A 102 -7.72 -28.00 -15.98
N TYR A 103 -6.81 -28.26 -16.92
CA TYR A 103 -6.98 -29.32 -17.89
C TYR A 103 -7.00 -30.71 -17.21
N GLU A 104 -6.01 -31.01 -16.34
CA GLU A 104 -5.90 -32.30 -15.65
C GLU A 104 -7.00 -32.53 -14.61
N LYS A 105 -7.69 -31.47 -14.17
CA LYS A 105 -8.84 -31.54 -13.26
C LYS A 105 -10.14 -31.94 -13.98
N LYS A 106 -10.21 -31.79 -15.30
CA LYS A 106 -11.42 -32.16 -16.07
C LYS A 106 -11.70 -33.66 -15.96
N PRO A 107 -12.99 -34.06 -15.85
CA PRO A 107 -13.37 -35.47 -15.82
C PRO A 107 -12.84 -36.22 -17.04
N GLY A 108 -12.20 -37.36 -16.82
CA GLY A 108 -11.65 -38.21 -17.88
C GLY A 108 -10.19 -37.89 -18.26
N ASN A 109 -9.63 -36.77 -17.86
CA ASN A 109 -8.22 -36.45 -18.08
C ASN A 109 -7.31 -37.08 -17.02
N LYS A 110 -6.09 -37.45 -17.43
CA LYS A 110 -5.08 -38.00 -16.52
C LYS A 110 -4.34 -36.86 -15.82
N LYS A 111 -4.03 -37.05 -14.55
CA LYS A 111 -3.14 -36.18 -13.78
C LYS A 111 -1.68 -36.59 -14.07
N VAL A 112 -1.04 -35.92 -15.01
CA VAL A 112 0.31 -36.25 -15.48
C VAL A 112 1.36 -35.40 -14.75
N TYR A 113 1.07 -34.10 -14.55
CA TYR A 113 2.00 -33.11 -13.97
C TYR A 113 1.43 -32.40 -12.73
N THR A 114 0.22 -32.77 -12.30
CA THR A 114 -0.43 -32.08 -11.16
C THR A 114 0.45 -32.02 -9.91
N ASP A 115 1.17 -33.09 -9.57
CA ASP A 115 1.99 -33.16 -8.35
C ASP A 115 3.33 -32.43 -8.54
N ASP A 116 3.98 -32.55 -9.69
CA ASP A 116 5.18 -31.79 -10.06
C ASP A 116 4.91 -30.29 -10.06
N ILE A 117 3.74 -29.86 -10.56
CA ILE A 117 3.31 -28.47 -10.54
C ILE A 117 3.16 -27.95 -9.12
N LYS A 118 2.54 -28.71 -8.22
CA LYS A 118 2.39 -28.32 -6.81
C LYS A 118 3.75 -28.18 -6.11
N GLU A 119 4.67 -29.10 -6.38
CA GLU A 119 6.03 -29.03 -5.86
C GLU A 119 6.78 -27.82 -6.40
N THR A 120 6.69 -27.58 -7.71
CA THR A 120 7.25 -26.38 -8.36
C THR A 120 6.72 -25.08 -7.71
N ILE A 121 5.39 -24.97 -7.56
CA ILE A 121 4.78 -23.80 -6.91
C ILE A 121 5.30 -23.64 -5.49
N SER A 122 5.33 -24.70 -4.70
CA SER A 122 5.81 -24.68 -3.31
C SER A 122 7.25 -24.22 -3.20
N SER A 123 8.11 -24.68 -4.10
CA SER A 123 9.56 -24.40 -4.09
C SER A 123 9.88 -22.99 -4.58
N PHE A 124 9.17 -22.48 -5.61
CA PHE A 124 9.48 -21.19 -6.23
C PHE A 124 8.71 -20.00 -5.64
N LYS A 125 7.61 -20.22 -4.95
CA LYS A 125 6.78 -19.16 -4.38
C LYS A 125 7.54 -18.22 -3.44
N PRO A 126 8.41 -18.69 -2.50
CA PRO A 126 9.21 -17.79 -1.66
C PRO A 126 10.12 -16.87 -2.49
N GLU A 127 10.76 -17.41 -3.52
CA GLU A 127 11.66 -16.64 -4.41
C GLU A 127 10.90 -15.59 -5.22
N MET A 128 9.72 -15.95 -5.73
CA MET A 128 8.84 -15.01 -6.43
C MET A 128 8.39 -13.87 -5.50
N LEU A 129 8.05 -14.18 -4.25
CA LEU A 129 7.69 -13.16 -3.24
C LEU A 129 8.86 -12.23 -2.96
N ASN A 130 10.06 -12.77 -2.73
CA ASN A 130 11.28 -11.97 -2.52
C ASN A 130 11.56 -11.06 -3.72
N TYR A 131 11.35 -11.58 -4.93
CA TYR A 131 11.53 -10.80 -6.15
C TYR A 131 10.49 -9.67 -6.27
N ALA A 132 9.22 -9.94 -5.96
CA ALA A 132 8.17 -8.92 -5.96
C ALA A 132 8.49 -7.78 -4.95
N VAL A 133 8.93 -8.13 -3.74
CA VAL A 133 9.36 -7.16 -2.71
C VAL A 133 10.55 -6.33 -3.21
N ALA A 134 11.54 -6.97 -3.83
CA ALA A 134 12.71 -6.28 -4.38
C ALA A 134 12.31 -5.29 -5.49
N LEU A 135 11.36 -5.65 -6.36
CA LEU A 135 10.80 -4.75 -7.38
C LEU A 135 10.08 -3.56 -6.74
N GLY A 136 9.29 -3.79 -5.71
CA GLY A 136 8.61 -2.73 -4.95
C GLY A 136 9.59 -1.73 -4.33
N ASN A 137 10.65 -2.23 -3.68
CA ASN A 137 11.72 -1.41 -3.11
C ASN A 137 12.48 -0.58 -4.17
N GLN A 138 12.57 -1.07 -5.42
CA GLN A 138 13.10 -0.36 -6.57
C GLN A 138 12.09 0.59 -7.22
N LYS A 139 10.89 0.74 -6.66
CA LYS A 139 9.77 1.51 -7.22
C LYS A 139 9.28 1.01 -8.60
N LYS A 140 9.56 -0.23 -8.93
CA LYS A 140 9.04 -0.94 -10.10
C LYS A 140 7.69 -1.56 -9.78
N TYR A 141 6.73 -0.69 -9.44
CA TYR A 141 5.46 -1.09 -8.86
C TYR A 141 4.58 -1.94 -9.79
N LYS A 142 4.55 -1.60 -11.09
CA LYS A 142 3.78 -2.39 -12.09
C LYS A 142 4.28 -3.82 -12.17
N GLU A 143 5.59 -3.97 -12.26
CA GLU A 143 6.24 -5.28 -12.32
C GLU A 143 6.04 -6.08 -11.02
N SER A 144 6.12 -5.41 -9.86
CA SER A 144 5.80 -6.04 -8.58
C SER A 144 4.36 -6.53 -8.52
N ALA A 145 3.40 -5.69 -8.97
CA ALA A 145 1.99 -6.06 -9.05
C ALA A 145 1.75 -7.28 -9.95
N ASP A 146 2.41 -7.35 -11.10
CA ASP A 146 2.29 -8.48 -12.03
C ASP A 146 2.81 -9.79 -11.42
N VAL A 147 3.94 -9.73 -10.70
CA VAL A 147 4.49 -10.91 -9.99
C VAL A 147 3.56 -11.36 -8.87
N LEU A 148 3.08 -10.46 -8.03
CA LEU A 148 2.16 -10.80 -6.93
C LEU A 148 0.84 -11.37 -7.43
N TYR A 149 0.29 -10.81 -8.52
CA TYR A 149 -0.89 -11.35 -9.16
C TYR A 149 -0.65 -12.75 -9.70
N SER A 150 0.53 -13.01 -10.29
CA SER A 150 0.91 -14.33 -10.77
C SER A 150 1.00 -15.36 -9.64
N ILE A 151 1.56 -14.97 -8.47
CA ILE A 151 1.59 -15.82 -7.28
C ILE A 151 0.17 -16.16 -6.81
N TYR A 152 -0.72 -15.18 -6.76
CA TYR A 152 -2.13 -15.40 -6.43
C TYR A 152 -2.82 -16.32 -7.47
N GLN A 153 -2.49 -16.20 -8.76
CA GLN A 153 -3.01 -17.09 -9.79
C GLN A 153 -2.58 -18.55 -9.55
N LEU A 154 -1.36 -18.78 -9.08
CA LEU A 154 -0.83 -20.11 -8.76
C LEU A 154 -1.47 -20.73 -7.50
N ASP A 155 -1.80 -19.89 -6.53
CA ASP A 155 -2.47 -20.33 -5.31
C ASP A 155 -3.55 -19.31 -4.89
N LYS A 156 -4.78 -19.56 -5.31
CA LYS A 156 -5.93 -18.70 -5.01
C LYS A 156 -6.25 -18.58 -3.51
N LYS A 157 -5.66 -19.43 -2.66
CA LYS A 157 -5.80 -19.31 -1.20
C LYS A 157 -4.98 -18.14 -0.67
N ASP A 158 -3.91 -17.77 -1.36
CA ASP A 158 -3.05 -16.62 -1.03
C ASP A 158 -3.64 -15.31 -1.52
N ILE A 159 -4.89 -15.08 -1.19
CA ILE A 159 -5.64 -13.89 -1.60
C ILE A 159 -5.01 -12.57 -1.12
N GLU A 160 -4.13 -12.63 -0.13
CA GLU A 160 -3.37 -11.49 0.34
C GLU A 160 -2.41 -10.95 -0.72
N ASN A 161 -1.84 -11.84 -1.56
CA ASN A 161 -1.02 -11.41 -2.70
C ASN A 161 -1.83 -10.63 -3.75
N LEU A 162 -3.11 -10.94 -3.93
CA LEU A 162 -4.00 -10.14 -4.77
C LEU A 162 -4.22 -8.74 -4.19
N TYR A 163 -4.35 -8.63 -2.86
CA TYR A 163 -4.47 -7.33 -2.20
C TYR A 163 -3.20 -6.49 -2.37
N TYR A 164 -2.03 -7.07 -2.18
CA TYR A 164 -0.77 -6.36 -2.43
C TYR A 164 -0.58 -6.03 -3.92
N ALA A 165 -0.98 -6.92 -4.84
CA ALA A 165 -0.95 -6.63 -6.28
C ALA A 165 -1.83 -5.42 -6.63
N ALA A 166 -3.03 -5.32 -6.04
CA ALA A 166 -3.90 -4.17 -6.24
C ALA A 166 -3.26 -2.85 -5.75
N ASN A 167 -2.65 -2.88 -4.55
CA ASN A 167 -1.99 -1.70 -3.98
C ASN A 167 -0.79 -1.26 -4.83
N TYR A 168 0.09 -2.19 -5.23
CA TYR A 168 1.21 -1.86 -6.10
C TYR A 168 0.79 -1.41 -7.50
N ALA A 169 -0.34 -1.91 -8.02
CA ALA A 169 -0.89 -1.40 -9.28
C ALA A 169 -1.34 0.07 -9.15
N VAL A 170 -1.90 0.48 -8.00
CA VAL A 170 -2.21 1.90 -7.70
C VAL A 170 -0.93 2.73 -7.64
N GLU A 171 0.07 2.29 -6.88
CA GLU A 171 1.37 2.98 -6.78
C GLU A 171 2.06 3.12 -8.15
N GLY A 172 1.88 2.13 -9.01
CA GLY A 172 2.36 2.11 -10.40
C GLY A 172 1.47 2.91 -11.37
N MET A 173 0.38 3.50 -10.92
CA MET A 173 -0.62 4.18 -11.77
C MET A 173 -1.21 3.28 -12.87
N ASP A 174 -1.29 1.96 -12.61
CA ASP A 174 -1.97 1.01 -13.48
C ASP A 174 -3.41 0.79 -12.96
N TYR A 175 -4.21 1.83 -13.13
CA TYR A 175 -5.56 1.88 -12.53
C TYR A 175 -6.51 0.83 -13.08
N ASP A 176 -6.33 0.38 -14.31
CA ASP A 176 -7.16 -0.68 -14.90
C ASP A 176 -6.91 -2.02 -14.21
N LYS A 177 -5.64 -2.39 -14.00
CA LYS A 177 -5.28 -3.60 -13.24
C LYS A 177 -5.69 -3.48 -11.79
N ALA A 178 -5.41 -2.33 -11.14
CA ALA A 178 -5.79 -2.08 -9.76
C ALA A 178 -7.30 -2.29 -9.55
N LEU A 179 -8.12 -1.70 -10.44
CA LEU A 179 -9.58 -1.83 -10.39
C LEU A 179 -10.03 -3.28 -10.58
N ALA A 180 -9.41 -4.01 -11.51
CA ALA A 180 -9.71 -5.42 -11.72
C ALA A 180 -9.40 -6.27 -10.48
N TYR A 181 -8.23 -6.06 -9.88
CA TYR A 181 -7.78 -6.79 -8.70
C TYR A 181 -8.64 -6.48 -7.46
N TYR A 182 -8.98 -5.21 -7.21
CA TYR A 182 -9.89 -4.86 -6.12
C TYR A 182 -11.31 -5.41 -6.32
N LYS A 183 -11.81 -5.44 -7.56
CA LYS A 183 -13.10 -6.07 -7.87
C LYS A 183 -13.06 -7.58 -7.60
N GLU A 184 -11.96 -8.26 -7.95
CA GLU A 184 -11.77 -9.69 -7.64
C GLU A 184 -11.72 -9.94 -6.13
N LEU A 185 -11.03 -9.08 -5.34
CA LEU A 185 -11.05 -9.11 -3.87
C LEU A 185 -12.46 -8.93 -3.29
N LYS A 186 -13.25 -8.00 -3.86
CA LYS A 186 -14.64 -7.77 -3.45
C LYS A 186 -15.49 -9.01 -3.71
N VAL A 187 -15.38 -9.61 -4.90
CA VAL A 187 -16.09 -10.85 -5.26
C VAL A 187 -15.71 -12.02 -4.35
N ALA A 188 -14.44 -12.12 -3.99
CA ALA A 188 -13.93 -13.13 -3.05
C ALA A 188 -14.31 -12.83 -1.59
N ASN A 189 -15.00 -11.73 -1.32
CA ASN A 189 -15.37 -11.26 0.02
C ASN A 189 -14.16 -11.15 0.98
N TYR A 190 -13.01 -10.75 0.46
CA TYR A 190 -11.79 -10.60 1.23
C TYR A 190 -11.93 -9.52 2.29
N THR A 191 -11.63 -9.86 3.55
CA THR A 191 -11.70 -8.94 4.68
C THR A 191 -10.31 -8.46 5.12
N GLY A 192 -9.27 -9.23 4.86
CA GLY A 192 -7.93 -8.98 5.40
C GLY A 192 -7.87 -9.04 6.93
N GLU A 193 -8.92 -9.52 7.59
CA GLU A 193 -8.94 -9.73 9.03
C GLU A 193 -8.09 -10.94 9.39
N GLY A 194 -7.28 -10.79 10.41
CA GLY A 194 -6.40 -11.83 10.91
C GLY A 194 -5.93 -11.50 12.31
N MET A 195 -5.13 -12.39 12.89
CA MET A 195 -4.43 -12.12 14.14
C MET A 195 -3.01 -11.68 13.83
N VAL A 196 -2.60 -10.56 14.40
CA VAL A 196 -1.23 -10.06 14.38
C VAL A 196 -0.66 -10.22 15.78
N TYR A 197 0.53 -10.77 15.86
CA TYR A 197 1.18 -11.10 17.12
C TYR A 197 2.35 -10.16 17.34
N TYR A 198 2.34 -9.41 18.43
CA TYR A 198 3.35 -8.41 18.74
C TYR A 198 4.26 -8.87 19.87
N ALA A 199 5.52 -8.46 19.84
CA ALA A 199 6.42 -8.52 20.97
C ALA A 199 7.47 -7.39 20.87
N LYS A 200 7.95 -6.92 22.01
CA LYS A 200 8.95 -5.88 22.06
C LYS A 200 10.35 -6.49 22.07
N ASN A 201 11.18 -6.10 21.11
CA ASN A 201 12.57 -6.49 21.04
C ASN A 201 13.37 -5.85 22.18
N LYS A 202 14.07 -6.66 22.99
CA LYS A 202 14.82 -6.17 24.16
C LYS A 202 16.01 -5.29 23.80
N THR A 203 16.64 -5.54 22.65
CA THR A 203 17.85 -4.83 22.22
C THR A 203 17.52 -3.47 21.63
N THR A 204 16.50 -3.40 20.76
CA THR A 204 16.12 -2.16 20.07
C THR A 204 15.07 -1.35 20.80
N GLY A 205 14.33 -1.99 21.73
CA GLY A 205 13.16 -1.43 22.38
C GLY A 205 11.94 -1.28 21.46
N ALA A 206 12.07 -1.63 20.18
CA ALA A 206 10.99 -1.53 19.21
C ALA A 206 9.94 -2.64 19.40
N GLU A 207 8.66 -2.31 19.14
CA GLU A 207 7.61 -3.31 19.00
C GLU A 207 7.66 -3.87 17.59
N GLU A 208 7.74 -5.19 17.50
CA GLU A 208 7.79 -5.94 16.23
C GLU A 208 6.52 -6.78 16.09
N ASN A 209 6.07 -6.99 14.85
CA ASN A 209 4.88 -7.79 14.57
C ASN A 209 5.22 -9.07 13.80
N TYR A 210 4.39 -10.09 14.01
CA TYR A 210 4.55 -11.41 13.45
C TYR A 210 3.20 -11.93 12.96
N THR A 211 3.18 -12.61 11.83
CA THR A 211 2.00 -13.30 11.30
C THR A 211 1.78 -14.67 11.96
N SER A 212 2.83 -15.23 12.58
CA SER A 212 2.77 -16.50 13.30
C SER A 212 2.92 -16.29 14.80
N LYS A 213 1.95 -16.79 15.56
CA LYS A 213 2.01 -16.81 17.03
C LYS A 213 3.18 -17.62 17.53
N GLU A 214 3.45 -18.77 16.89
CA GLU A 214 4.57 -19.65 17.24
C GLU A 214 5.91 -18.92 17.08
N THR A 215 6.12 -18.22 15.99
CA THR A 215 7.34 -17.44 15.76
C THR A 215 7.55 -16.41 16.86
N ARG A 216 6.51 -15.62 17.20
CA ARG A 216 6.54 -14.65 18.29
C ARG A 216 6.85 -15.31 19.64
N ASP A 217 6.16 -16.42 19.96
CA ASP A 217 6.30 -17.09 21.25
C ASP A 217 7.69 -17.74 21.40
N ASN A 218 8.27 -18.26 20.31
CA ASN A 218 9.64 -18.77 20.28
C ASN A 218 10.66 -17.67 20.63
N LEU A 219 10.52 -16.45 20.07
CA LEU A 219 11.39 -15.32 20.36
C LEU A 219 11.26 -14.85 21.80
N VAL A 220 10.06 -14.90 22.37
CA VAL A 220 9.82 -14.61 23.80
C VAL A 220 10.47 -15.68 24.69
N THR A 221 10.32 -16.97 24.32
CA THR A 221 10.94 -18.09 25.05
C THR A 221 12.46 -18.05 24.99
N LEU A 222 13.05 -17.67 23.85
CA LEU A 222 14.49 -17.42 23.70
C LEU A 222 14.97 -16.19 24.51
N GLY A 223 14.06 -15.41 25.08
CA GLY A 223 14.39 -14.27 25.92
C GLY A 223 14.88 -13.02 25.13
N THR A 224 14.80 -13.02 23.82
CA THR A 224 15.14 -11.86 22.96
C THR A 224 14.03 -10.84 22.91
N HIS A 225 12.77 -11.25 23.16
CA HIS A 225 11.58 -10.42 23.12
C HIS A 225 10.79 -10.50 24.43
N VAL A 226 9.96 -9.46 24.68
CA VAL A 226 9.10 -9.36 25.88
C VAL A 226 7.75 -8.75 25.52
N ALA A 227 6.84 -8.70 26.50
CA ALA A 227 5.50 -8.11 26.40
C ALA A 227 4.72 -8.62 25.15
N PRO A 228 4.49 -9.95 25.02
CA PRO A 228 3.71 -10.48 23.92
C PRO A 228 2.26 -10.00 24.03
N ARG A 229 1.68 -9.59 22.89
CA ARG A 229 0.25 -9.27 22.77
C ARG A 229 -0.29 -9.73 21.44
N ASP A 230 -1.57 -10.04 21.39
CA ASP A 230 -2.29 -10.46 20.22
C ASP A 230 -3.30 -9.36 19.87
N GLU A 231 -3.41 -9.02 18.59
CA GLU A 231 -4.34 -8.00 18.12
C GLU A 231 -5.03 -8.46 16.83
N LYS A 232 -6.33 -8.24 16.73
CA LYS A 232 -7.08 -8.50 15.50
C LYS A 232 -6.86 -7.34 14.54
N SER A 233 -6.38 -7.64 13.31
CA SER A 233 -6.30 -6.62 12.28
C SER A 233 -7.71 -6.16 11.86
N PRO A 234 -7.90 -4.86 11.60
CA PRO A 234 -9.18 -4.34 11.16
C PRO A 234 -9.52 -4.86 9.74
N SER A 235 -10.83 -4.85 9.43
CA SER A 235 -11.31 -5.20 8.10
C SER A 235 -10.80 -4.22 7.05
N LYS A 236 -10.28 -4.76 5.95
CA LYS A 236 -9.84 -3.99 4.77
C LYS A 236 -10.96 -3.73 3.75
N LYS A 237 -12.19 -4.18 4.02
CA LYS A 237 -13.32 -3.97 3.10
C LYS A 237 -13.56 -2.50 2.79
N GLY A 238 -13.52 -1.65 3.82
CA GLY A 238 -13.70 -0.20 3.64
C GLY A 238 -12.62 0.41 2.75
N GLU A 239 -11.35 0.05 2.96
CA GLU A 239 -10.23 0.48 2.15
C GLU A 239 -10.35 0.03 0.69
N ILE A 240 -10.71 -1.24 0.47
CA ILE A 240 -10.90 -1.80 -0.89
C ILE A 240 -11.99 -1.02 -1.65
N VAL A 241 -13.13 -0.78 -1.02
CA VAL A 241 -14.24 -0.03 -1.64
C VAL A 241 -13.86 1.42 -1.88
N LYS A 242 -13.15 2.04 -0.93
CA LYS A 242 -12.59 3.39 -1.10
C LYS A 242 -11.66 3.46 -2.31
N ASN A 243 -10.73 2.53 -2.44
CA ASN A 243 -9.78 2.51 -3.55
C ASN A 243 -10.47 2.28 -4.90
N ILE A 244 -11.46 1.38 -4.97
CA ILE A 244 -12.32 1.23 -6.15
C ILE A 244 -12.97 2.57 -6.52
N ALA A 245 -13.57 3.25 -5.55
CA ALA A 245 -14.26 4.51 -5.81
C ALA A 245 -13.30 5.63 -6.21
N LEU A 246 -12.11 5.73 -5.60
CA LEU A 246 -11.11 6.72 -5.97
C LEU A 246 -10.60 6.49 -7.40
N ILE A 247 -10.32 5.24 -7.79
CA ILE A 247 -9.91 4.91 -9.17
C ILE A 247 -11.02 5.29 -10.16
N LEU A 248 -12.27 4.99 -9.84
CA LEU A 248 -13.42 5.36 -10.69
C LEU A 248 -13.53 6.89 -10.84
N ILE A 249 -13.25 7.66 -9.78
CA ILE A 249 -13.21 9.13 -9.85
C ILE A 249 -12.09 9.61 -10.77
N GLU A 250 -10.88 9.07 -10.64
CA GLU A 250 -9.76 9.41 -11.52
C GLU A 250 -10.06 9.06 -13.00
N GLN A 251 -10.88 8.03 -13.24
CA GLN A 251 -11.38 7.68 -14.59
C GLN A 251 -12.60 8.54 -15.03
N GLY A 252 -13.03 9.51 -14.23
CA GLY A 252 -14.22 10.33 -14.53
C GLY A 252 -15.58 9.64 -14.28
N LYS A 253 -15.59 8.42 -13.70
CA LYS A 253 -16.77 7.60 -13.45
C LYS A 253 -17.39 7.89 -12.08
N THR A 254 -17.69 9.16 -11.81
CA THR A 254 -18.11 9.66 -10.48
C THR A 254 -19.35 8.97 -9.93
N GLU A 255 -20.38 8.73 -10.76
CA GLU A 255 -21.61 8.08 -10.30
C GLU A 255 -21.38 6.60 -9.97
N GLU A 256 -20.54 5.89 -10.71
CA GLU A 256 -20.15 4.52 -10.36
C GLU A 256 -19.40 4.49 -9.02
N ALA A 257 -18.53 5.47 -8.75
CA ALA A 257 -17.81 5.60 -7.49
C ALA A 257 -18.76 5.78 -6.30
N LYS A 258 -19.72 6.71 -6.41
CA LYS A 258 -20.73 6.92 -5.37
C LYS A 258 -21.56 5.67 -5.11
N ASN A 259 -22.01 5.00 -6.17
CA ASN A 259 -22.81 3.78 -6.05
C ASN A 259 -22.03 2.64 -5.38
N ALA A 260 -20.75 2.49 -5.72
CA ALA A 260 -19.90 1.45 -5.13
C ALA A 260 -19.82 1.55 -3.60
N ILE A 261 -19.64 2.79 -3.05
CA ILE A 261 -19.58 2.99 -1.60
C ILE A 261 -20.95 2.89 -0.92
N ILE A 262 -22.00 3.41 -1.58
CA ILE A 262 -23.37 3.32 -1.06
C ILE A 262 -23.82 1.87 -0.94
N ASP A 263 -23.56 1.04 -1.95
CA ASP A 263 -23.95 -0.38 -1.93
C ASP A 263 -23.18 -1.16 -0.86
N ALA A 264 -21.86 -0.89 -0.70
CA ALA A 264 -21.09 -1.51 0.37
C ALA A 264 -21.62 -1.12 1.77
N ARG A 265 -22.06 0.13 1.94
CA ARG A 265 -22.68 0.57 3.20
C ARG A 265 -24.05 -0.02 3.47
N LYS A 266 -24.85 -0.29 2.45
CA LYS A 266 -26.15 -1.01 2.63
C LYS A 266 -25.92 -2.40 3.22
N GLU A 267 -24.88 -3.09 2.79
CA GLU A 267 -24.53 -4.42 3.30
C GLU A 267 -23.94 -4.35 4.73
N ASN A 268 -23.21 -3.28 5.06
CA ASN A 268 -22.50 -3.11 6.32
C ASN A 268 -22.70 -1.68 6.89
N PRO A 269 -23.89 -1.32 7.35
CA PRO A 269 -24.25 0.07 7.70
C PRO A 269 -23.53 0.61 8.94
N ASN A 270 -23.02 -0.25 9.79
CA ASN A 270 -22.31 0.12 11.01
C ASN A 270 -20.77 0.03 10.87
N ASP A 271 -20.24 -0.30 9.69
CA ASP A 271 -18.80 -0.35 9.46
C ASP A 271 -18.24 1.08 9.37
N VAL A 272 -17.52 1.49 10.43
CA VAL A 272 -16.92 2.83 10.53
C VAL A 272 -15.94 3.08 9.38
N GLY A 273 -15.22 2.05 8.93
CA GLY A 273 -14.30 2.15 7.79
C GLY A 273 -15.02 2.49 6.48
N LEU A 274 -16.21 1.93 6.25
CA LEU A 274 -17.06 2.28 5.09
C LEU A 274 -17.67 3.68 5.24
N ILE A 275 -18.07 4.08 6.45
CA ILE A 275 -18.58 5.43 6.71
C ILE A 275 -17.49 6.47 6.41
N THR A 276 -16.29 6.28 6.93
CA THR A 276 -15.18 7.19 6.69
C THR A 276 -14.73 7.20 5.23
N SER A 277 -14.73 6.03 4.57
CA SER A 277 -14.45 5.95 3.13
C SER A 277 -15.44 6.72 2.29
N GLN A 278 -16.74 6.69 2.65
CA GLN A 278 -17.74 7.53 1.97
C GLN A 278 -17.50 9.03 2.20
N ALA A 279 -17.10 9.42 3.40
CA ALA A 279 -16.72 10.80 3.66
C ALA A 279 -15.53 11.22 2.78
N ASP A 280 -14.48 10.40 2.66
CA ASP A 280 -13.35 10.69 1.78
C ASP A 280 -13.77 10.90 0.32
N ILE A 281 -14.74 10.11 -0.17
CA ILE A 281 -15.29 10.30 -1.52
C ILE A 281 -16.01 11.65 -1.63
N TYR A 282 -16.85 12.01 -0.66
CA TYR A 282 -17.49 13.32 -0.67
C TYR A 282 -16.46 14.47 -0.62
N TYR A 283 -15.40 14.32 0.17
CA TYR A 283 -14.31 15.29 0.21
C TYR A 283 -13.62 15.44 -1.15
N LYS A 284 -13.25 14.35 -1.79
CA LYS A 284 -12.63 14.33 -3.12
C LYS A 284 -13.53 15.00 -4.19
N LEU A 285 -14.84 14.85 -4.04
CA LEU A 285 -15.83 15.46 -4.93
C LEU A 285 -16.17 16.90 -4.53
N ASN A 286 -15.52 17.46 -3.52
CA ASN A 286 -15.83 18.77 -2.95
C ASN A 286 -17.27 18.91 -2.45
N ASP A 287 -17.92 17.82 -2.09
CA ASP A 287 -19.25 17.79 -1.49
C ASP A 287 -19.14 17.91 0.04
N ILE A 288 -18.81 19.11 0.48
CA ILE A 288 -18.51 19.41 1.89
C ILE A 288 -19.74 19.19 2.81
N PRO A 289 -20.99 19.49 2.42
CA PRO A 289 -22.16 19.20 3.26
C PRO A 289 -22.29 17.69 3.57
N ASN A 290 -22.21 16.84 2.56
CA ASN A 290 -22.31 15.40 2.75
C ASN A 290 -21.07 14.83 3.46
N TYR A 291 -19.87 15.37 3.22
CA TYR A 291 -18.68 15.05 3.99
C TYR A 291 -18.92 15.23 5.50
N LYS A 292 -19.31 16.46 5.92
CA LYS A 292 -19.56 16.77 7.35
C LYS A 292 -20.63 15.88 7.97
N LYS A 293 -21.73 15.65 7.23
CA LYS A 293 -22.80 14.76 7.68
C LYS A 293 -22.26 13.35 7.93
N THR A 294 -21.48 12.82 7.02
CA THR A 294 -20.95 11.45 7.09
C THR A 294 -19.88 11.30 8.18
N ILE A 295 -19.03 12.31 8.39
CA ILE A 295 -18.07 12.31 9.51
C ILE A 295 -18.80 12.36 10.86
N ASN A 296 -19.87 13.17 10.99
CA ASN A 296 -20.67 13.20 12.22
C ASN A 296 -21.32 11.82 12.49
N GLU A 297 -21.81 11.14 11.46
CA GLU A 297 -22.31 9.77 11.59
C GLU A 297 -21.21 8.80 12.08
N ALA A 298 -19.98 8.93 11.58
CA ALA A 298 -18.85 8.15 12.06
C ALA A 298 -18.55 8.44 13.55
N LEU A 299 -18.61 9.72 13.96
CA LEU A 299 -18.42 10.13 15.36
C LEU A 299 -19.55 9.68 16.29
N GLU A 300 -20.77 9.45 15.80
CA GLU A 300 -21.82 8.80 16.60
C GLU A 300 -21.45 7.36 16.98
N LYS A 301 -20.65 6.69 16.14
CA LYS A 301 -20.17 5.31 16.39
C LYS A 301 -18.86 5.30 17.19
N ASP A 302 -17.98 6.27 16.95
CA ASP A 302 -16.69 6.42 17.60
C ASP A 302 -16.48 7.87 18.07
N PRO A 303 -17.10 8.28 19.20
CA PRO A 303 -17.09 9.68 19.65
C PRO A 303 -15.72 10.23 20.08
N ASN A 304 -14.77 9.33 20.33
CA ASN A 304 -13.44 9.71 20.78
C ASN A 304 -12.37 9.62 19.68
N ASN A 305 -12.78 9.54 18.43
CA ASN A 305 -11.85 9.50 17.30
C ASN A 305 -11.28 10.89 17.01
N GLU A 306 -10.09 11.13 17.53
CA GLU A 306 -9.38 12.39 17.40
C GLU A 306 -9.09 12.78 15.95
N VAL A 307 -8.92 11.78 15.07
CA VAL A 307 -8.64 12.02 13.63
C VAL A 307 -9.88 12.57 12.94
N LEU A 308 -11.05 11.99 13.20
CA LEU A 308 -12.32 12.47 12.60
C LEU A 308 -12.65 13.89 13.08
N VAL A 309 -12.44 14.17 14.38
CA VAL A 309 -12.63 15.51 14.93
C VAL A 309 -11.64 16.51 14.31
N TYR A 310 -10.37 16.15 14.19
CA TYR A 310 -9.37 16.97 13.51
C TYR A 310 -9.76 17.29 12.06
N ASN A 311 -10.20 16.28 11.31
CA ASN A 311 -10.62 16.43 9.91
C ASN A 311 -11.82 17.38 9.76
N LEU A 312 -12.78 17.38 10.70
CA LEU A 312 -13.84 18.39 10.74
C LEU A 312 -13.27 19.80 10.93
N GLY A 313 -12.24 19.96 11.75
CA GLY A 313 -11.50 21.21 11.91
C GLY A 313 -10.91 21.69 10.60
N VAL A 314 -10.16 20.83 9.90
CA VAL A 314 -9.55 21.14 8.59
C VAL A 314 -10.58 21.58 7.56
N VAL A 315 -11.67 20.82 7.43
CA VAL A 315 -12.75 21.17 6.47
C VAL A 315 -13.49 22.43 6.88
N SER A 316 -13.57 22.73 8.17
CA SER A 316 -14.16 23.99 8.64
C SER A 316 -13.27 25.21 8.29
N VAL A 317 -11.94 25.07 8.31
CA VAL A 317 -11.01 26.10 7.83
C VAL A 317 -11.23 26.36 6.33
N THR A 318 -11.29 25.31 5.50
CA THR A 318 -11.48 25.45 4.04
C THR A 318 -12.85 26.03 3.69
N SER A 319 -13.85 25.79 4.54
CA SER A 319 -15.21 26.35 4.40
C SER A 319 -15.37 27.74 5.05
N ASN A 320 -14.27 28.36 5.53
CA ASN A 320 -14.23 29.62 6.24
C ASN A 320 -15.11 29.67 7.52
N GLN A 321 -15.36 28.51 8.13
CA GLN A 321 -16.08 28.36 9.42
C GLN A 321 -15.07 28.32 10.57
N LEU A 322 -14.41 29.45 10.82
CA LEU A 322 -13.21 29.50 11.67
C LEU A 322 -13.48 29.20 13.15
N GLU A 323 -14.65 29.58 13.65
CA GLU A 323 -15.07 29.28 15.04
C GLU A 323 -15.29 27.77 15.24
N ASP A 324 -15.89 27.08 14.28
CA ASP A 324 -16.05 25.63 14.32
C ASP A 324 -14.70 24.93 14.21
N ALA A 325 -13.82 25.41 13.34
CA ALA A 325 -12.46 24.88 13.22
C ALA A 325 -11.70 24.95 14.54
N GLU A 326 -11.77 26.08 15.26
CA GLU A 326 -11.14 26.25 16.56
C GLU A 326 -11.67 25.24 17.60
N LYS A 327 -13.00 25.05 17.64
CA LYS A 327 -13.63 24.06 18.53
C LYS A 327 -13.15 22.64 18.23
N TYR A 328 -13.12 22.26 16.96
CA TYR A 328 -12.69 20.92 16.55
C TYR A 328 -11.21 20.67 16.85
N PHE A 329 -10.32 21.61 16.56
CA PHE A 329 -8.90 21.41 16.87
C PHE A 329 -8.64 21.34 18.39
N LYS A 330 -9.31 22.18 19.17
CA LYS A 330 -9.25 22.06 20.65
C LYS A 330 -9.75 20.70 21.13
N LYS A 331 -10.86 20.22 20.56
CA LYS A 331 -11.40 18.89 20.90
C LYS A 331 -10.47 17.76 20.50
N ALA A 332 -9.82 17.83 19.34
CA ALA A 332 -8.82 16.86 18.91
C ALA A 332 -7.62 16.81 19.88
N ILE A 333 -7.15 17.96 20.37
CA ILE A 333 -6.10 18.08 21.39
C ILE A 333 -6.55 17.49 22.74
N GLU A 334 -7.80 17.74 23.17
CA GLU A 334 -8.35 17.12 24.38
C GLU A 334 -8.37 15.60 24.31
N LEU A 335 -8.76 15.03 23.15
CA LEU A 335 -8.80 13.60 22.92
C LEU A 335 -7.40 13.00 22.81
N LYS A 336 -6.46 13.73 22.20
CA LYS A 336 -5.08 13.31 22.00
C LYS A 336 -4.10 14.45 22.31
N PRO A 337 -3.65 14.59 23.56
CA PRO A 337 -2.78 15.68 23.99
C PRO A 337 -1.40 15.73 23.30
N ASN A 338 -1.01 14.70 22.57
CA ASN A 338 0.22 14.63 21.78
C ASN A 338 -0.01 14.76 20.26
N TYR A 339 -1.13 15.37 19.83
CA TYR A 339 -1.49 15.52 18.42
C TYR A 339 -0.86 16.79 17.82
N VAL A 340 0.39 16.69 17.35
CA VAL A 340 1.20 17.81 16.82
C VAL A 340 0.46 18.61 15.73
N ASP A 341 -0.18 17.93 14.77
CA ASP A 341 -0.89 18.60 13.67
C ASP A 341 -2.06 19.45 14.17
N ALA A 342 -2.75 19.03 15.23
CA ALA A 342 -3.85 19.80 15.79
C ALA A 342 -3.35 21.09 16.46
N TYR A 343 -2.19 21.06 17.14
CA TYR A 343 -1.55 22.27 17.66
C TYR A 343 -1.10 23.21 16.53
N LEU A 344 -0.52 22.68 15.47
CA LEU A 344 -0.13 23.46 14.31
C LEU A 344 -1.32 24.15 13.65
N GLN A 345 -2.38 23.41 13.35
CA GLN A 345 -3.59 23.98 12.73
C GLN A 345 -4.25 25.03 13.63
N LEU A 346 -4.27 24.80 14.94
CA LEU A 346 -4.82 25.79 15.88
C LEU A 346 -3.94 27.03 15.97
N SER A 347 -2.62 26.90 15.87
CA SER A 347 -1.68 28.02 15.84
C SER A 347 -1.84 28.84 14.57
N ASP A 348 -1.95 28.20 13.41
CA ASP A 348 -2.16 28.86 12.11
C ASP A 348 -3.51 29.60 12.08
N LEU A 349 -4.55 28.98 12.62
CA LEU A 349 -5.87 29.59 12.74
C LEU A 349 -5.81 30.84 13.64
N THR A 350 -5.08 30.78 14.75
CA THR A 350 -4.90 31.91 15.68
C THR A 350 -4.14 33.05 15.02
N LEU A 351 -3.16 32.76 14.15
CA LEU A 351 -2.36 33.75 13.41
C LEU A 351 -3.04 34.26 12.15
N LYS A 352 -4.15 33.70 11.71
CA LYS A 352 -4.83 34.08 10.46
C LYS A 352 -5.12 35.60 10.33
N PRO A 353 -5.49 36.34 11.39
CA PRO A 353 -5.68 37.79 11.32
C PRO A 353 -4.39 38.58 11.05
N ASP A 354 -3.20 38.04 11.35
CA ASP A 354 -1.92 38.76 11.29
C ASP A 354 -1.63 39.34 9.91
N ALA A 355 -1.94 38.61 8.84
CA ALA A 355 -1.70 39.08 7.47
C ALA A 355 -2.42 40.41 7.17
N LYS A 356 -3.68 40.55 7.64
CA LYS A 356 -4.45 41.77 7.47
C LYS A 356 -3.90 42.93 8.31
N ILE A 357 -3.47 42.64 9.52
CA ILE A 357 -2.84 43.60 10.42
C ILE A 357 -1.57 44.15 9.78
N VAL A 358 -0.71 43.27 9.25
CA VAL A 358 0.53 43.67 8.56
C VAL A 358 0.24 44.48 7.30
N GLU A 359 -0.76 44.10 6.52
CA GLU A 359 -1.17 44.86 5.34
C GLU A 359 -1.63 46.29 5.72
N GLU A 360 -2.39 46.43 6.81
CA GLU A 360 -2.81 47.72 7.31
C GLU A 360 -1.61 48.54 7.83
N MET A 361 -0.74 47.91 8.62
CA MET A 361 0.48 48.59 9.11
C MET A 361 1.34 49.14 7.97
N ASN A 362 1.49 48.40 6.88
CA ASN A 362 2.29 48.77 5.72
C ASN A 362 1.70 49.96 4.92
N LYS A 363 0.42 50.26 5.10
CA LYS A 363 -0.27 51.42 4.44
C LYS A 363 -0.19 52.69 5.24
N LEU A 364 0.26 52.64 6.50
CA LEU A 364 0.33 53.79 7.38
C LEU A 364 1.54 54.68 7.07
N GLY A 365 1.33 55.99 7.20
CA GLY A 365 2.37 57.01 7.07
C GLY A 365 3.04 57.32 8.40
N THR A 366 3.80 58.42 8.44
CA THR A 366 4.60 58.85 9.62
C THR A 366 3.94 59.95 10.44
N ASN A 367 2.69 60.34 10.15
CA ASN A 367 1.99 61.36 10.93
C ASN A 367 1.49 60.80 12.29
N ALA A 368 1.19 61.68 13.23
CA ALA A 368 0.82 61.32 14.61
C ALA A 368 -0.43 60.40 14.68
N LYS A 369 -1.38 60.52 13.73
CA LYS A 369 -2.56 59.64 13.69
C LYS A 369 -2.20 58.25 13.23
N ASP A 370 -1.37 58.13 12.20
CA ASP A 370 -0.90 56.87 11.68
C ASP A 370 0.00 56.17 12.70
N GLN A 371 0.85 56.89 13.42
CA GLN A 371 1.66 56.34 14.49
C GLN A 371 0.81 55.71 15.59
N LYS A 372 -0.25 56.39 16.06
CA LYS A 372 -1.17 55.82 17.05
C LYS A 372 -1.83 54.52 16.53
N ARG A 373 -2.25 54.51 15.26
CA ARG A 373 -2.86 53.31 14.66
C ARG A 373 -1.85 52.17 14.56
N TYR A 374 -0.60 52.47 14.19
CA TYR A 374 0.48 51.52 14.14
C TYR A 374 0.73 50.85 15.52
N ASP A 375 0.74 51.66 16.58
CA ASP A 375 0.96 51.14 17.95
C ASP A 375 -0.18 50.22 18.38
N VAL A 376 -1.44 50.54 18.03
CA VAL A 376 -2.59 49.65 18.26
C VAL A 376 -2.42 48.32 17.52
N LEU A 377 -2.12 48.39 16.22
CA LEU A 377 -1.93 47.17 15.40
C LEU A 377 -0.74 46.31 15.89
N LYS A 378 0.35 46.98 16.33
CA LYS A 378 1.48 46.26 16.95
C LYS A 378 1.05 45.54 18.22
N ALA A 379 0.23 46.14 19.07
CA ALA A 379 -0.29 45.51 20.27
C ALA A 379 -1.23 44.34 19.93
N GLU A 380 -2.10 44.47 18.92
CA GLU A 380 -2.94 43.39 18.42
C GLU A 380 -2.09 42.21 17.97
N ARG A 381 -1.03 42.42 17.18
CA ARG A 381 -0.08 41.41 16.76
C ARG A 381 0.58 40.70 17.95
N GLN A 382 1.06 41.49 18.95
CA GLN A 382 1.66 40.91 20.16
C GLN A 382 0.70 39.96 20.88
N GLN A 383 -0.59 40.30 20.95
CA GLN A 383 -1.61 39.44 21.55
C GLN A 383 -1.78 38.12 20.77
N LEU A 384 -1.81 38.19 19.42
CA LEU A 384 -1.90 36.98 18.58
C LEU A 384 -0.68 36.07 18.81
N PHE A 385 0.51 36.65 18.76
CA PHE A 385 1.75 35.87 18.95
C PHE A 385 1.86 35.27 20.36
N ASN A 386 1.45 36.01 21.40
CA ASN A 386 1.40 35.48 22.76
C ASN A 386 0.41 34.34 22.95
N LYS A 387 -0.74 34.36 22.22
CA LYS A 387 -1.70 33.24 22.22
C LYS A 387 -1.19 32.02 21.44
N THR A 388 -0.42 32.26 20.37
CA THR A 388 0.09 31.20 19.49
C THR A 388 1.32 30.51 20.07
N MET A 389 2.18 31.25 20.77
CA MET A 389 3.45 30.74 21.31
C MET A 389 3.31 29.43 22.11
N PRO A 390 2.41 29.31 23.10
CA PRO A 390 2.30 28.06 23.88
C PRO A 390 1.85 26.86 23.06
N LEU A 391 1.07 27.07 21.99
CA LEU A 391 0.66 26.00 21.06
C LEU A 391 1.86 25.48 20.28
N LEU A 392 2.69 26.39 19.76
CA LEU A 392 3.89 26.03 19.00
C LEU A 392 4.98 25.44 19.91
N GLU A 393 5.15 25.95 21.14
CA GLU A 393 6.08 25.37 22.12
C GLU A 393 5.68 23.93 22.47
N LYS A 394 4.36 23.67 22.64
CA LYS A 394 3.88 22.31 22.88
C LYS A 394 4.08 21.42 21.65
N ALA A 395 3.81 21.90 20.46
CA ALA A 395 4.08 21.16 19.22
C ALA A 395 5.59 20.80 19.09
N HIS A 396 6.47 21.73 19.45
CA HIS A 396 7.93 21.52 19.46
C HIS A 396 8.38 20.52 20.51
N GLU A 397 7.83 20.58 21.71
CA GLU A 397 8.09 19.59 22.77
C GLU A 397 7.74 18.17 22.31
N LEU A 398 6.64 18.02 21.55
CA LEU A 398 6.15 16.74 21.04
C LEU A 398 6.93 16.24 19.83
N ASP A 399 7.36 17.13 18.94
CA ASP A 399 8.15 16.83 17.74
C ASP A 399 9.26 17.87 17.54
N PRO A 400 10.39 17.72 18.23
CA PRO A 400 11.53 18.67 18.14
C PRO A 400 12.18 18.74 16.75
N LYS A 401 11.92 17.76 15.87
CA LYS A 401 12.49 17.72 14.52
C LYS A 401 11.61 18.37 13.45
N ASN A 402 10.41 18.82 13.81
CA ASN A 402 9.47 19.42 12.86
C ASN A 402 9.94 20.80 12.41
N ASP A 403 10.38 20.90 11.17
CA ASP A 403 10.92 22.14 10.61
C ASP A 403 9.86 23.25 10.49
N VAL A 404 8.59 22.91 10.29
CA VAL A 404 7.48 23.87 10.21
C VAL A 404 7.28 24.50 11.58
N VAL A 405 7.23 23.68 12.65
CA VAL A 405 7.12 24.19 14.04
C VAL A 405 8.30 25.08 14.39
N LYS A 406 9.53 24.65 14.09
CA LYS A 406 10.74 25.46 14.34
C LYS A 406 10.71 26.79 13.60
N SER A 407 10.27 26.79 12.34
CA SER A 407 10.14 28.01 11.52
C SER A 407 9.15 28.99 12.14
N ASN A 408 7.98 28.48 12.53
CA ASN A 408 6.93 29.30 13.15
C ASN A 408 7.39 29.84 14.52
N LEU A 409 8.04 29.03 15.35
CA LEU A 409 8.62 29.49 16.62
C LEU A 409 9.69 30.56 16.45
N ARG A 410 10.56 30.42 15.45
CA ARG A 410 11.57 31.45 15.14
C ARG A 410 10.92 32.80 14.82
N ALA A 411 9.84 32.80 14.04
CA ALA A 411 9.08 34.01 13.70
C ALA A 411 8.45 34.63 14.96
N VAL A 412 7.81 33.79 15.79
CA VAL A 412 7.16 34.23 17.05
C VAL A 412 8.21 34.80 18.02
N TYR A 413 9.29 34.10 18.28
CA TYR A 413 10.35 34.54 19.22
C TYR A 413 11.06 35.80 18.72
N SER A 414 11.28 35.91 17.40
CA SER A 414 11.88 37.10 16.80
C SER A 414 10.98 38.32 16.95
N PHE A 415 9.69 38.18 16.69
CA PHE A 415 8.74 39.28 16.82
C PHE A 415 8.52 39.72 18.26
N LEU A 416 8.46 38.76 19.19
CA LEU A 416 8.30 39.04 20.63
C LEU A 416 9.63 39.40 21.33
N GLU A 417 10.74 39.53 20.57
CA GLU A 417 12.07 39.91 21.06
C GLU A 417 12.62 38.92 22.14
N LEU A 418 12.19 37.64 22.07
CA LEU A 418 12.59 36.59 23.02
C LEU A 418 13.95 35.98 22.60
N SER A 419 15.01 36.79 22.71
CA SER A 419 16.36 36.49 22.20
C SER A 419 16.96 35.18 22.75
N ASP A 420 16.72 34.87 24.02
CA ASP A 420 17.28 33.65 24.64
C ASP A 420 16.58 32.39 24.11
N LYS A 421 15.25 32.40 23.98
CA LYS A 421 14.49 31.30 23.36
C LYS A 421 14.87 31.11 21.87
N LEU A 422 15.08 32.22 21.14
CA LEU A 422 15.50 32.16 19.74
C LEU A 422 16.90 31.57 19.59
N LYS A 423 17.83 31.91 20.50
CA LYS A 423 19.19 31.33 20.50
C LYS A 423 19.15 29.82 20.82
N ALA A 424 18.37 29.43 21.84
CA ALA A 424 18.20 28.03 22.21
C ALA A 424 17.67 27.21 21.02
N LEU A 425 16.59 27.66 20.37
CA LEU A 425 16.00 26.99 19.22
C LEU A 425 16.95 26.89 18.02
N LYS A 426 17.85 27.84 17.83
CA LYS A 426 18.89 27.80 16.77
C LYS A 426 20.01 26.83 17.08
N ALA A 427 20.27 26.53 18.36
CA ALA A 427 21.31 25.60 18.79
C ALA A 427 20.87 24.13 18.68
N GLU A 428 19.60 23.84 18.46
CA GLU A 428 19.03 22.49 18.29
C GLU A 428 19.16 21.95 16.84
N GLN A 429 20.19 22.35 16.11
CA GLN A 429 20.40 21.90 14.71
C GLN A 429 20.98 20.49 14.63
#